data_a3bb62d89e8852c13e17ef22afefe84a
#
_entry.id   a3bb62d89e8852c13e17ef22afefe84a
#
_cell.length_a   1.000
_cell.length_b   1.000
_cell.length_c   1.000
_cell.angle_alpha   90.00
_cell.angle_beta   90.00
_cell.angle_gamma   90.00
#
_symmetry.space_group_name_H-M   'P 1'
#
loop_
_entity.id
_entity.type
_entity.pdbx_description
1 polymer ?
#
loop_
_entity_poly.entity_id
_entity_poly.type
_entity_poly.pdbx_seq_one_letter_code
_entity_poly.pdbx_strand_id
1 'polypeptide(L)'
;PGAAAEGAEAVILSLMTSDIIREVCFGSGGLVGAKSEGLLVIDTSTSRPEDSIANAEKLRGHGIAFVDASLSGTSPMIRSRNIVAMVGGGAADFDRARPILERFARSVYHLGANGAGARTKLIVNLILGINRMAVAEGLCLGMKAGMDMETYLTVLRDSFAYSKAME
;
A
#
# COMPACT_ATOMS: atom_id res chain seq x y z
N PRO A 1 -20.79 -6.39 -2.29
CA PRO A 1 -19.80 -5.55 -2.98
C PRO A 1 -20.20 -5.23 -4.41
N GLY A 2 -20.72 -6.21 -5.18
CA GLY A 2 -21.15 -6.00 -6.57
C GLY A 2 -22.19 -4.90 -6.74
N ALA A 3 -23.25 -4.89 -5.91
CA ALA A 3 -24.27 -3.85 -5.97
C ALA A 3 -23.71 -2.43 -5.70
N ALA A 4 -22.69 -2.31 -4.85
CA ALA A 4 -22.03 -1.01 -4.60
C ALA A 4 -21.13 -0.57 -5.76
N ALA A 5 -20.72 -1.49 -6.63
CA ALA A 5 -19.89 -1.22 -7.79
C ALA A 5 -20.73 -1.03 -9.09
N GLU A 6 -22.06 -1.19 -9.04
CA GLU A 6 -22.91 -0.98 -10.22
C GLU A 6 -22.78 0.46 -10.75
N GLY A 7 -22.44 0.58 -12.03
CA GLY A 7 -22.22 1.87 -12.68
C GLY A 7 -20.96 2.63 -12.26
N ALA A 8 -20.11 2.04 -11.40
CA ALA A 8 -18.86 2.66 -11.02
C ALA A 8 -17.78 2.47 -12.12
N GLU A 9 -17.00 3.51 -12.37
CA GLU A 9 -15.81 3.43 -13.23
C GLU A 9 -14.60 2.82 -12.49
N ALA A 10 -14.51 3.04 -11.17
CA ALA A 10 -13.45 2.49 -10.34
C ALA A 10 -13.96 2.16 -8.92
N VAL A 11 -13.36 1.13 -8.32
CA VAL A 11 -13.55 0.74 -6.93
C VAL A 11 -12.20 0.71 -6.24
N ILE A 12 -12.10 1.38 -5.08
CA ILE A 12 -10.91 1.31 -4.23
C ILE A 12 -11.17 0.28 -3.12
N LEU A 13 -10.28 -0.71 -3.03
CA LEU A 13 -10.24 -1.65 -1.92
C LEU A 13 -9.22 -1.19 -0.89
N SER A 14 -9.59 -1.27 0.39
CA SER A 14 -8.70 -1.05 1.54
C SER A 14 -9.10 -2.03 2.63
N LEU A 15 -8.60 -3.25 2.54
CA LEU A 15 -9.04 -4.41 3.30
C LEU A 15 -7.88 -5.02 4.09
N MET A 16 -8.19 -5.85 5.07
CA MET A 16 -7.19 -6.33 6.03
C MET A 16 -6.37 -7.51 5.52
N THR A 17 -6.92 -8.37 4.68
CA THR A 17 -6.25 -9.61 4.23
C THR A 17 -6.54 -9.93 2.77
N SER A 18 -5.63 -10.69 2.15
CA SER A 18 -5.81 -11.21 0.78
C SER A 18 -7.08 -12.09 0.65
N ASP A 19 -7.45 -12.82 1.71
CA ASP A 19 -8.66 -13.67 1.68
C ASP A 19 -9.94 -12.83 1.62
N ILE A 20 -10.00 -11.72 2.38
CA ILE A 20 -11.12 -10.77 2.31
C ILE A 20 -11.19 -10.10 0.93
N ILE A 21 -10.04 -9.73 0.35
CA ILE A 21 -10.00 -9.17 -1.01
C ILE A 21 -10.59 -10.16 -2.00
N ARG A 22 -10.20 -11.43 -1.92
CA ARG A 22 -10.70 -12.50 -2.78
C ARG A 22 -12.21 -12.68 -2.62
N GLU A 23 -12.71 -12.67 -1.38
CA GLU A 23 -14.15 -12.77 -1.11
C GLU A 23 -14.91 -11.57 -1.68
N VAL A 24 -14.42 -10.35 -1.51
CA VAL A 24 -15.02 -9.14 -2.08
C VAL A 24 -15.03 -9.15 -3.60
N CYS A 25 -13.96 -9.67 -4.22
CA CYS A 25 -13.89 -9.75 -5.68
C CYS A 25 -14.77 -10.86 -6.24
N PHE A 26 -14.72 -12.07 -5.66
CA PHE A 26 -15.22 -13.31 -6.29
C PHE A 26 -16.29 -14.06 -5.49
N GLY A 27 -16.59 -13.64 -4.26
CA GLY A 27 -17.61 -14.24 -3.42
C GLY A 27 -19.03 -13.99 -3.92
N SER A 28 -20.01 -14.50 -3.19
CA SER A 28 -21.42 -14.28 -3.53
C SER A 28 -21.75 -12.78 -3.50
N GLY A 29 -22.22 -12.23 -4.64
CA GLY A 29 -22.44 -10.79 -4.81
C GLY A 29 -21.14 -9.98 -4.85
N GLY A 30 -20.02 -10.60 -5.21
CA GLY A 30 -18.72 -9.96 -5.40
C GLY A 30 -18.65 -9.04 -6.62
N LEU A 31 -17.51 -8.39 -6.78
CA LEU A 31 -17.29 -7.41 -7.87
C LEU A 31 -17.45 -8.01 -9.27
N VAL A 32 -17.13 -9.30 -9.45
CA VAL A 32 -17.30 -9.99 -10.73
C VAL A 32 -18.76 -10.09 -11.18
N GLY A 33 -19.71 -9.92 -10.27
CA GLY A 33 -21.15 -9.85 -10.57
C GLY A 33 -21.68 -8.45 -10.84
N ALA A 34 -20.85 -7.42 -10.69
CA ALA A 34 -21.25 -6.03 -10.92
C ALA A 34 -21.50 -5.77 -12.41
N LYS A 35 -22.57 -5.06 -12.71
CA LYS A 35 -22.88 -4.59 -14.07
C LYS A 35 -22.16 -3.30 -14.37
N SER A 36 -20.82 -3.36 -14.49
CA SER A 36 -19.98 -2.19 -14.76
C SER A 36 -18.97 -2.54 -15.84
N GLU A 37 -19.20 -2.05 -17.04
CA GLU A 37 -18.29 -2.23 -18.17
C GLU A 37 -16.98 -1.47 -17.92
N GLY A 38 -15.84 -2.15 -18.09
CA GLY A 38 -14.52 -1.54 -17.93
C GLY A 38 -14.17 -1.13 -16.51
N LEU A 39 -14.78 -1.72 -15.48
CA LEU A 39 -14.49 -1.45 -14.07
C LEU A 39 -13.00 -1.57 -13.79
N LEU A 40 -12.44 -0.60 -13.06
CA LEU A 40 -11.08 -0.62 -12.53
C LEU A 40 -11.12 -0.89 -11.02
N VAL A 41 -10.45 -1.93 -10.57
CA VAL A 41 -10.22 -2.19 -9.15
C VAL A 41 -8.83 -1.70 -8.76
N ILE A 42 -8.78 -0.79 -7.78
CA ILE A 42 -7.55 -0.24 -7.19
C ILE A 42 -7.42 -0.81 -5.78
N ASP A 43 -6.57 -1.81 -5.60
CA ASP A 43 -6.35 -2.43 -4.29
C ASP A 43 -5.24 -1.72 -3.52
N THR A 44 -5.62 -0.94 -2.50
CA THR A 44 -4.69 -0.23 -1.62
C THR A 44 -4.29 -1.03 -0.39
N SER A 45 -4.76 -2.26 -0.28
CA SER A 45 -4.45 -3.17 0.83
C SER A 45 -2.99 -3.61 0.82
N THR A 46 -2.53 -4.16 1.94
CA THR A 46 -1.24 -4.86 1.98
C THR A 46 -1.49 -6.35 1.76
N SER A 47 -1.14 -6.81 0.57
CA SER A 47 -1.41 -8.17 0.10
C SER A 47 -0.13 -8.94 -0.18
N ARG A 48 -0.23 -10.26 -0.28
CA ARG A 48 0.84 -11.07 -0.86
C ARG A 48 0.93 -10.79 -2.35
N PRO A 49 2.12 -10.59 -2.92
CA PRO A 49 2.29 -10.31 -4.36
C PRO A 49 1.64 -11.35 -5.26
N GLU A 50 1.72 -12.62 -4.88
CA GLU A 50 1.15 -13.75 -5.61
C GLU A 50 -0.38 -13.67 -5.68
N ASP A 51 -1.03 -13.25 -4.58
CA ASP A 51 -2.49 -13.05 -4.54
C ASP A 51 -2.91 -11.87 -5.42
N SER A 52 -2.14 -10.78 -5.44
CA SER A 52 -2.40 -9.63 -6.32
C SER A 52 -2.32 -10.05 -7.79
N ILE A 53 -1.33 -10.87 -8.17
CA ILE A 53 -1.19 -11.41 -9.53
C ILE A 53 -2.40 -12.29 -9.87
N ALA A 54 -2.73 -13.25 -9.01
CA ALA A 54 -3.84 -14.17 -9.25
C ALA A 54 -5.20 -13.45 -9.33
N ASN A 55 -5.43 -12.45 -8.47
CA ASN A 55 -6.64 -11.63 -8.51
C ASN A 55 -6.72 -10.82 -9.81
N ALA A 56 -5.61 -10.22 -10.26
CA ALA A 56 -5.56 -9.48 -11.51
C ALA A 56 -5.87 -10.35 -12.73
N GLU A 57 -5.30 -11.55 -12.81
CA GLU A 57 -5.55 -12.50 -13.89
C GLU A 57 -7.01 -12.92 -13.93
N LYS A 58 -7.57 -13.28 -12.78
CA LYS A 58 -8.96 -13.73 -12.67
C LYS A 58 -9.95 -12.60 -12.97
N LEU A 59 -9.73 -11.38 -12.47
CA LEU A 59 -10.58 -10.21 -12.75
C LEU A 59 -10.53 -9.82 -14.23
N ARG A 60 -9.36 -9.92 -14.88
CA ARG A 60 -9.22 -9.70 -16.32
C ARG A 60 -10.09 -10.65 -17.13
N GLY A 61 -10.23 -11.91 -16.71
CA GLY A 61 -11.15 -12.89 -17.32
C GLY A 61 -12.62 -12.47 -17.25
N HIS A 62 -12.98 -11.54 -16.37
CA HIS A 62 -14.31 -10.92 -16.27
C HIS A 62 -14.38 -9.50 -16.86
N GLY A 63 -13.37 -9.07 -17.62
CA GLY A 63 -13.33 -7.70 -18.20
C GLY A 63 -13.07 -6.59 -17.17
N ILE A 64 -12.61 -6.92 -15.97
CA ILE A 64 -12.30 -5.98 -14.88
C ILE A 64 -10.81 -5.75 -14.82
N ALA A 65 -10.39 -4.49 -14.91
CA ALA A 65 -8.99 -4.08 -14.73
C ALA A 65 -8.61 -4.08 -13.23
N PHE A 66 -7.33 -4.36 -12.92
CA PHE A 66 -6.85 -4.40 -11.55
C PHE A 66 -5.44 -3.81 -11.43
N VAL A 67 -5.24 -2.98 -10.43
CA VAL A 67 -3.93 -2.52 -9.98
C VAL A 67 -3.77 -2.76 -8.47
N ASP A 68 -2.62 -3.28 -8.06
CA ASP A 68 -2.20 -3.31 -6.65
C ASP A 68 -1.48 -1.99 -6.35
N ALA A 69 -2.07 -1.16 -5.49
CA ALA A 69 -1.65 0.21 -5.20
C ALA A 69 -1.36 0.41 -3.71
N SER A 70 -0.45 -0.40 -3.17
CA SER A 70 -0.12 -0.40 -1.74
C SER A 70 0.37 0.96 -1.27
N LEU A 71 -0.09 1.38 -0.09
CA LEU A 71 0.18 2.70 0.47
C LEU A 71 1.28 2.67 1.55
N SER A 72 2.14 3.68 1.55
CA SER A 72 3.09 3.95 2.63
C SER A 72 2.73 5.26 3.32
N GLY A 73 2.31 5.16 4.58
CA GLY A 73 1.85 6.26 5.42
C GLY A 73 0.79 5.79 6.41
N THR A 74 0.26 6.73 7.19
CA THR A 74 -0.79 6.50 8.19
C THR A 74 -2.10 7.17 7.77
N SER A 75 -3.23 6.82 8.41
CA SER A 75 -4.52 7.43 8.12
C SER A 75 -4.52 8.97 8.24
N PRO A 76 -3.88 9.61 9.25
CA PRO A 76 -3.74 11.06 9.25
C PRO A 76 -2.97 11.60 8.04
N MET A 77 -1.94 10.87 7.57
CA MET A 77 -1.14 11.29 6.41
C MET A 77 -1.94 11.21 5.10
N ILE A 78 -2.94 10.35 5.00
CA ILE A 78 -3.87 10.33 3.85
C ILE A 78 -4.63 11.66 3.77
N ARG A 79 -5.16 12.14 4.90
CA ARG A 79 -5.90 13.41 4.95
C ARG A 79 -5.05 14.61 4.56
N SER A 80 -3.76 14.60 4.92
CA SER A 80 -2.80 15.64 4.56
C SER A 80 -2.13 15.40 3.19
N ARG A 81 -2.55 14.38 2.45
CA ARG A 81 -1.96 13.96 1.16
C ARG A 81 -0.46 13.68 1.24
N ASN A 82 0.03 13.20 2.36
CA ASN A 82 1.45 12.94 2.59
C ASN A 82 1.79 11.44 2.62
N ILE A 83 1.21 10.68 1.70
CA ILE A 83 1.48 9.26 1.51
C ILE A 83 2.11 8.98 0.16
N VAL A 84 2.70 7.80 0.03
CA VAL A 84 3.25 7.28 -1.22
C VAL A 84 2.42 6.07 -1.64
N ALA A 85 1.99 6.04 -2.91
CA ALA A 85 1.34 4.90 -3.53
C ALA A 85 2.36 4.15 -4.41
N MET A 86 2.49 2.86 -4.17
CA MET A 86 3.35 1.93 -4.91
C MET A 86 2.45 1.03 -5.76
N VAL A 87 2.49 1.20 -7.07
CA VAL A 87 1.50 0.62 -7.99
C VAL A 87 2.12 -0.42 -8.90
N GLY A 88 1.51 -1.61 -8.91
CA GLY A 88 1.72 -2.67 -9.89
C GLY A 88 0.47 -2.83 -10.77
N GLY A 89 0.68 -3.04 -12.06
CA GLY A 89 -0.41 -3.22 -13.02
C GLY A 89 0.03 -2.90 -14.45
N GLY A 90 -0.84 -3.16 -15.43
CA GLY A 90 -0.62 -2.74 -16.81
C GLY A 90 -0.54 -1.20 -16.93
N ALA A 91 0.24 -0.69 -17.89
CA ALA A 91 0.43 0.75 -18.06
C ALA A 91 -0.90 1.49 -18.26
N ALA A 92 -1.79 0.97 -19.10
CA ALA A 92 -3.11 1.57 -19.35
C ALA A 92 -3.99 1.61 -18.09
N ASP A 93 -3.94 0.56 -17.25
CA ASP A 93 -4.69 0.49 -15.99
C ASP A 93 -4.09 1.45 -14.95
N PHE A 94 -2.76 1.56 -14.93
CA PHE A 94 -2.06 2.55 -14.12
C PHE A 94 -2.44 3.98 -14.51
N ASP A 95 -2.47 4.31 -15.79
CA ASP A 95 -2.83 5.65 -16.27
C ASP A 95 -4.27 6.03 -15.85
N ARG A 96 -5.18 5.07 -15.79
CA ARG A 96 -6.55 5.25 -15.27
C ARG A 96 -6.58 5.41 -13.74
N ALA A 97 -5.76 4.64 -13.01
CA ALA A 97 -5.70 4.69 -11.54
C ALA A 97 -5.01 5.95 -11.02
N ARG A 98 -4.00 6.45 -11.74
CA ARG A 98 -3.13 7.55 -11.31
C ARG A 98 -3.88 8.81 -10.87
N PRO A 99 -4.81 9.40 -11.67
CA PRO A 99 -5.52 10.63 -11.26
C PRO A 99 -6.38 10.42 -10.01
N ILE A 100 -6.84 9.20 -9.73
CA ILE A 100 -7.59 8.85 -8.53
C ILE A 100 -6.64 8.82 -7.33
N LEU A 101 -5.50 8.14 -7.45
CA LEU A 101 -4.49 8.01 -6.40
C LEU A 101 -3.86 9.37 -6.04
N GLU A 102 -3.62 10.24 -7.00
CA GLU A 102 -3.08 11.60 -6.79
C GLU A 102 -4.02 12.52 -5.98
N ARG A 103 -5.29 12.14 -5.79
CA ARG A 103 -6.22 12.88 -4.91
C ARG A 103 -5.84 12.80 -3.44
N PHE A 104 -5.14 11.73 -3.02
CA PHE A 104 -4.81 11.49 -1.63
C PHE A 104 -3.34 11.06 -1.41
N ALA A 105 -2.56 10.86 -2.48
CA ALA A 105 -1.14 10.55 -2.40
C ALA A 105 -0.28 11.72 -2.88
N ARG A 106 0.84 11.97 -2.20
CA ARG A 106 1.86 12.95 -2.63
C ARG A 106 2.62 12.46 -3.86
N SER A 107 2.87 11.17 -3.91
CA SER A 107 3.65 10.55 -4.97
C SER A 107 3.03 9.19 -5.33
N VAL A 108 2.92 8.94 -6.62
CA VAL A 108 2.39 7.70 -7.19
C VAL A 108 3.43 7.11 -8.14
N TYR A 109 3.90 5.90 -7.86
CA TYR A 109 4.95 5.24 -8.63
C TYR A 109 4.43 3.99 -9.32
N HIS A 110 4.58 3.91 -10.65
CA HIS A 110 4.36 2.68 -11.40
C HIS A 110 5.62 1.83 -11.34
N LEU A 111 5.52 0.63 -10.78
CA LEU A 111 6.65 -0.23 -10.44
C LEU A 111 6.75 -1.50 -11.31
N GLY A 112 5.86 -1.63 -12.29
CA GLY A 112 5.82 -2.76 -13.21
C GLY A 112 4.47 -3.48 -13.19
N ALA A 113 4.48 -4.77 -13.55
CA ALA A 113 3.27 -5.60 -13.64
C ALA A 113 2.59 -5.80 -12.27
N ASN A 114 1.40 -6.36 -12.27
CA ASN A 114 0.66 -6.72 -11.05
C ASN A 114 1.54 -7.51 -10.07
N GLY A 115 1.42 -7.19 -8.78
CA GLY A 115 2.26 -7.71 -7.70
C GLY A 115 3.51 -6.87 -7.41
N ALA A 116 3.92 -5.95 -8.31
CA ALA A 116 5.09 -5.11 -8.08
C ALA A 116 4.88 -4.09 -6.95
N GLY A 117 3.69 -3.49 -6.84
CA GLY A 117 3.32 -2.60 -5.74
C GLY A 117 3.32 -3.32 -4.41
N ALA A 118 2.64 -4.47 -4.32
CA ALA A 118 2.60 -5.31 -3.12
C ALA A 118 4.01 -5.76 -2.70
N ARG A 119 4.85 -6.22 -3.64
CA ARG A 119 6.24 -6.62 -3.36
C ARG A 119 7.06 -5.46 -2.82
N THR A 120 6.95 -4.29 -3.44
CA THR A 120 7.65 -3.08 -2.98
C THR A 120 7.20 -2.68 -1.58
N LYS A 121 5.91 -2.79 -1.27
CA LYS A 121 5.40 -2.54 0.08
C LYS A 121 6.02 -3.46 1.12
N LEU A 122 6.19 -4.75 0.83
CA LEU A 122 6.84 -5.70 1.75
C LEU A 122 8.31 -5.32 1.99
N ILE A 123 9.03 -4.91 0.95
CA ILE A 123 10.42 -4.44 1.07
C ILE A 123 10.50 -3.17 1.91
N VAL A 124 9.62 -2.19 1.67
CA VAL A 124 9.54 -0.95 2.46
C VAL A 124 9.26 -1.26 3.93
N ASN A 125 8.32 -2.18 4.21
CA ASN A 125 7.98 -2.56 5.57
C ASN A 125 9.13 -3.33 6.26
N LEU A 126 9.87 -4.17 5.54
CA LEU A 126 11.07 -4.85 6.05
C LEU A 126 12.11 -3.83 6.51
N ILE A 127 12.47 -2.87 5.63
CA ILE A 127 13.46 -1.83 5.94
C ILE A 127 12.99 -0.98 7.13
N LEU A 128 11.71 -0.58 7.15
CA LEU A 128 11.13 0.18 8.26
C LEU A 128 11.19 -0.60 9.59
N GLY A 129 10.91 -1.91 9.55
CA GLY A 129 11.02 -2.79 10.72
C GLY A 129 12.45 -2.87 11.24
N ILE A 130 13.43 -3.08 10.37
CA ILE A 130 14.85 -3.13 10.73
C ILE A 130 15.30 -1.78 11.32
N ASN A 131 14.92 -0.66 10.71
CA ASN A 131 15.26 0.67 11.23
C ASN A 131 14.69 0.89 12.63
N ARG A 132 13.45 0.48 12.90
CA ARG A 132 12.85 0.55 14.25
C ARG A 132 13.61 -0.30 15.26
N MET A 133 13.99 -1.50 14.89
CA MET A 133 14.78 -2.38 15.75
C MET A 133 16.16 -1.78 16.05
N ALA A 134 16.86 -1.25 15.03
CA ALA A 134 18.17 -0.61 15.20
C ALA A 134 18.09 0.60 16.15
N VAL A 135 17.05 1.44 16.00
CA VAL A 135 16.81 2.59 16.91
C VAL A 135 16.55 2.09 18.33
N ALA A 136 15.70 1.09 18.51
CA ALA A 136 15.39 0.54 19.84
C ALA A 136 16.63 -0.01 20.54
N GLU A 137 17.45 -0.79 19.84
CA GLU A 137 18.70 -1.32 20.37
C GLU A 137 19.70 -0.20 20.76
N GLY A 138 19.84 0.81 19.89
CA GLY A 138 20.69 1.98 20.16
C GLY A 138 20.23 2.75 21.41
N LEU A 139 18.91 2.97 21.56
CA LEU A 139 18.34 3.63 22.73
C LEU A 139 18.55 2.78 24.02
N CYS A 140 18.36 1.48 23.94
CA CYS A 140 18.61 0.58 25.07
C CYS A 140 20.09 0.61 25.51
N LEU A 141 21.03 0.68 24.56
CA LEU A 141 22.44 0.79 24.87
C LEU A 141 22.76 2.13 25.53
N GLY A 142 22.24 3.24 25.04
CA GLY A 142 22.38 4.57 25.64
C GLY A 142 21.86 4.63 27.07
N MET A 143 20.66 4.05 27.30
CA MET A 143 20.08 3.95 28.66
C MET A 143 21.00 3.17 29.61
N LYS A 144 21.51 2.02 29.19
CA LYS A 144 22.45 1.20 30.01
C LYS A 144 23.77 1.90 30.27
N ALA A 145 24.21 2.77 29.36
CA ALA A 145 25.39 3.59 29.52
C ALA A 145 25.17 4.83 30.41
N GLY A 146 23.95 5.04 30.94
CA GLY A 146 23.62 6.18 31.78
C GLY A 146 23.52 7.51 31.04
N MET A 147 23.29 7.48 29.71
CA MET A 147 23.18 8.71 28.92
C MET A 147 21.83 9.41 29.18
N ASP A 148 21.83 10.75 29.08
CA ASP A 148 20.60 11.51 29.02
C ASP A 148 19.90 11.24 27.68
N MET A 149 18.71 10.61 27.77
CA MET A 149 18.02 10.08 26.59
C MET A 149 17.47 11.15 25.66
N GLU A 150 17.14 12.34 26.17
CA GLU A 150 16.67 13.46 25.36
C GLU A 150 17.78 14.00 24.48
N THR A 151 18.93 14.28 25.08
CA THR A 151 20.15 14.69 24.36
C THR A 151 20.60 13.59 23.39
N TYR A 152 20.59 12.33 23.84
CA TYR A 152 21.01 11.20 23.00
C TYR A 152 20.15 11.04 21.77
N LEU A 153 18.81 11.11 21.90
CA LEU A 153 17.90 11.06 20.76
C LEU A 153 18.12 12.23 19.80
N THR A 154 18.41 13.42 20.32
CA THR A 154 18.73 14.59 19.50
C THR A 154 19.99 14.35 18.67
N VAL A 155 21.06 13.83 19.30
CA VAL A 155 22.30 13.46 18.60
C VAL A 155 22.05 12.41 17.52
N LEU A 156 21.24 11.39 17.79
CA LEU A 156 20.91 10.38 16.80
C LEU A 156 20.18 10.99 15.60
N ARG A 157 19.25 11.93 15.84
CA ARG A 157 18.50 12.63 14.77
C ARG A 157 19.39 13.52 13.92
N ASP A 158 20.40 14.14 14.51
CA ASP A 158 21.33 15.04 13.80
C ASP A 158 22.50 14.29 13.14
N SER A 159 22.65 13.01 13.40
CA SER A 159 23.75 12.17 12.90
C SER A 159 23.35 11.39 11.63
N PHE A 160 24.35 10.72 11.03
CA PHE A 160 24.11 9.76 9.94
C PHE A 160 23.28 8.53 10.33
N ALA A 161 23.01 8.34 11.63
CA ALA A 161 22.13 7.28 12.11
C ALA A 161 20.64 7.63 11.95
N TYR A 162 20.30 8.86 11.55
CA TYR A 162 18.92 9.28 11.37
C TYR A 162 18.12 8.31 10.50
N SER A 163 16.95 7.97 10.97
CA SER A 163 15.92 7.37 10.15
C SER A 163 14.55 7.93 10.54
N LYS A 164 13.61 7.92 9.62
CA LYS A 164 12.24 8.38 9.87
C LYS A 164 11.51 7.60 10.98
N ALA A 165 12.07 6.50 11.44
CA ALA A 165 11.59 5.74 12.60
C ALA A 165 11.79 6.48 13.93
N MET A 166 12.57 7.56 13.96
CA MET A 166 12.86 8.40 15.13
C MET A 166 11.88 9.59 15.28
N GLU A 167 10.97 9.80 14.31
CA GLU A 167 9.88 10.78 14.33
C GLU A 167 8.63 10.20 15.00
#